data_12026da88a59230178d75a7a1df57a6c
#
_entry.id   12026da88a59230178d75a7a1df57a6c
#
_cell.length_a   1.000
_cell.length_b   1.000
_cell.length_c   1.000
_cell.angle_alpha   90.00
_cell.angle_beta   90.00
_cell.angle_gamma   90.00
#
_symmetry.space_group_name_H-M   'P 1'
#
loop_
_entity.id
_entity.type
_entity.pdbx_description
1 polymer ?
#
loop_
_entity_poly.entity_id
_entity_poly.type
_entity_poly.pdbx_seq_one_letter_code
_entity_poly.pdbx_strand_id
1 'polypeptide(L)'
;MDEILQLFKLNIGISSCAKDELYETRIKAVIEEFDRQGITINEYAADDQMLVADYAAWEHRKLDTGEDMPKNIERRILRRKTRARCGNA
;
A
#
# COMPACT_ATOMS: atom_id res chain seq x y z
N MET A 1 -9.96 6.73 0.82
CA MET A 1 -8.64 7.28 1.20
C MET A 1 -8.43 7.34 2.71
N ASP A 2 -9.43 7.81 3.47
CA ASP A 2 -9.31 7.91 4.92
C ASP A 2 -9.03 6.58 5.60
N GLU A 3 -9.66 5.51 5.14
CA GLU A 3 -9.48 4.18 5.71
C GLU A 3 -8.04 3.70 5.53
N ILE A 4 -7.47 3.94 4.36
CA ILE A 4 -6.09 3.55 4.07
C ILE A 4 -5.13 4.36 4.94
N LEU A 5 -5.40 5.66 5.08
CA LEU A 5 -4.59 6.53 5.92
C LEU A 5 -4.59 6.05 7.37
N GLN A 6 -5.76 5.70 7.91
CA GLN A 6 -5.86 5.21 9.28
C GLN A 6 -5.11 3.89 9.47
N LEU A 7 -5.25 2.96 8.54
CA LEU A 7 -4.53 1.69 8.59
C LEU A 7 -3.01 1.91 8.52
N PHE A 8 -2.58 2.82 7.66
CA PHE A 8 -1.16 3.19 7.55
C PHE A 8 -0.63 3.74 8.87
N LYS A 9 -1.36 4.70 9.46
CA LYS A 9 -0.94 5.33 10.70
C LYS A 9 -0.89 4.34 11.85
N LEU A 10 -1.86 3.42 11.93
CA LEU A 10 -1.85 2.36 12.93
C LEU A 10 -0.62 1.46 12.76
N ASN A 11 -0.29 1.16 11.51
CA ASN A 11 0.83 0.28 11.21
C ASN A 11 2.18 0.90 11.64
N ILE A 12 2.35 2.20 11.47
CA ILE A 12 3.59 2.87 11.84
C ILE A 12 3.55 3.47 13.26
N GLY A 13 2.42 3.32 13.97
CA GLY A 13 2.30 3.75 15.36
C GLY A 13 2.15 5.25 15.57
N ILE A 14 1.50 5.94 14.64
CA ILE A 14 1.31 7.39 14.70
C ILE A 14 -0.16 7.72 14.89
N SER A 15 -0.47 8.60 15.85
CA SER A 15 -1.83 9.07 16.08
C SER A 15 -2.02 10.54 15.74
N SER A 16 -0.94 11.30 15.62
CA SER A 16 -1.00 12.74 15.30
C SER A 16 -1.48 12.98 13.86
N CYS A 17 -2.18 14.08 13.63
CA CYS A 17 -2.61 14.51 12.30
C CYS A 17 -1.62 15.44 11.61
N ALA A 18 -0.50 15.73 12.24
CA ALA A 18 0.44 16.76 11.77
C ALA A 18 1.00 16.51 10.37
N LYS A 19 1.13 15.24 9.98
CA LYS A 19 1.71 14.86 8.68
C LYS A 19 0.72 14.14 7.77
N ASP A 20 -0.57 14.26 8.04
CA ASP A 20 -1.57 13.53 7.26
C ASP A 20 -1.51 13.84 5.77
N GLU A 21 -1.30 15.10 5.39
CA GLU A 21 -1.19 15.47 3.96
C GLU A 21 -0.01 14.76 3.28
N LEU A 22 1.12 14.70 3.97
CA LEU A 22 2.29 14.00 3.45
C LEU A 22 2.00 12.52 3.29
N TYR A 23 1.38 11.90 4.28
CA TYR A 23 1.04 10.47 4.24
C TYR A 23 0.03 10.17 3.14
N GLU A 24 -0.97 11.02 2.96
CA GLU A 24 -1.94 10.86 1.88
C GLU A 24 -1.25 10.90 0.52
N THR A 25 -0.30 11.80 0.34
CA THR A 25 0.46 11.91 -0.91
C THR A 25 1.26 10.63 -1.15
N ARG A 26 1.88 10.07 -0.10
CA ARG A 26 2.61 8.81 -0.22
C ARG A 26 1.70 7.65 -0.60
N ILE A 27 0.51 7.60 0.01
CA ILE A 27 -0.47 6.56 -0.30
C ILE A 27 -0.93 6.67 -1.75
N LYS A 28 -1.20 7.87 -2.23
CA LYS A 28 -1.58 8.10 -3.62
C LYS A 28 -0.47 7.63 -4.56
N ALA A 29 0.78 7.90 -4.23
CA ALA A 29 1.91 7.46 -5.02
C ALA A 29 2.00 5.94 -5.09
N VAL A 30 1.69 5.26 -3.99
CA VAL A 30 1.66 3.79 -3.96
C VAL A 30 0.57 3.25 -4.87
N ILE A 31 -0.63 3.84 -4.81
CA ILE A 31 -1.75 3.43 -5.66
C ILE A 31 -1.40 3.61 -7.13
N GLU A 32 -0.78 4.73 -7.48
CA GLU A 32 -0.33 5.01 -8.85
C GLU A 32 0.73 4.02 -9.30
N GLU A 33 1.66 3.66 -8.39
CA GLU A 33 2.69 2.68 -8.71
C GLU A 33 2.09 1.31 -8.99
N PHE A 34 1.11 0.88 -8.20
CA PHE A 34 0.39 -0.37 -8.47
C PHE A 34 -0.33 -0.33 -9.81
N ASP A 35 -0.93 0.81 -10.12
CA ASP A 35 -1.62 0.97 -11.40
C ASP A 35 -0.65 0.79 -12.58
N ARG A 36 0.54 1.37 -12.48
CA ARG A 36 1.58 1.20 -13.51
C ARG A 36 2.01 -0.26 -13.65
N GLN A 37 1.91 -1.04 -12.58
CA GLN A 37 2.24 -2.47 -12.62
C GLN A 37 1.07 -3.35 -13.03
N GLY A 38 -0.05 -2.75 -13.41
CA GLY A 38 -1.23 -3.48 -13.84
C GLY A 38 -2.15 -3.92 -12.71
N ILE A 39 -1.97 -3.37 -11.51
CA ILE A 39 -2.80 -3.70 -10.35
C ILE A 39 -3.73 -2.52 -10.09
N THR A 40 -5.02 -2.71 -10.35
CA THR A 40 -6.03 -1.69 -10.07
C THR A 40 -6.46 -1.80 -8.62
N ILE A 41 -6.30 -0.71 -7.88
CA ILE A 41 -6.67 -0.67 -6.46
C ILE A 41 -8.09 -0.12 -6.33
N ASN A 42 -8.92 -0.87 -5.61
CA ASN A 42 -10.25 -0.42 -5.22
C ASN A 42 -10.18 0.11 -3.80
N GLU A 43 -10.27 1.42 -3.65
CA GLU A 43 -10.11 2.08 -2.34
C GLU A 43 -11.21 1.72 -1.35
N TYR A 44 -12.27 1.09 -1.79
CA TYR A 44 -13.38 0.68 -0.92
C TYR A 44 -13.31 -0.80 -0.52
N ALA A 45 -12.39 -1.55 -1.10
CA ALA A 45 -12.24 -2.96 -0.76
C ALA A 45 -11.21 -3.12 0.36
N ALA A 46 -11.59 -3.83 1.43
CA ALA A 46 -10.74 -4.00 2.60
C ALA A 46 -9.37 -4.61 2.25
N ASP A 47 -9.37 -5.61 1.38
CA ASP A 47 -8.13 -6.28 0.94
C ASP A 47 -7.17 -5.30 0.28
N ASP A 48 -7.69 -4.43 -0.57
CA ASP A 48 -6.88 -3.44 -1.27
C ASP A 48 -6.39 -2.36 -0.32
N GLN A 49 -7.26 -1.92 0.60
CA GLN A 49 -6.88 -0.95 1.62
C GLN A 49 -5.72 -1.47 2.46
N MET A 50 -5.79 -2.72 2.89
CA MET A 50 -4.74 -3.34 3.69
C MET A 50 -3.43 -3.48 2.91
N LEU A 51 -3.51 -3.89 1.65
CA LEU A 51 -2.32 -4.03 0.83
C LEU A 51 -1.60 -2.70 0.64
N VAL A 52 -2.34 -1.65 0.31
CA VAL A 52 -1.76 -0.32 0.11
C VAL A 52 -1.15 0.21 1.41
N ALA A 53 -1.88 0.06 2.52
CA ALA A 53 -1.40 0.53 3.82
C ALA A 53 -0.14 -0.21 4.25
N ASP A 54 -0.11 -1.53 4.09
CA ASP A 54 1.06 -2.34 4.47
C ASP A 54 2.28 -1.99 3.62
N TYR A 55 2.07 -1.82 2.32
CA TYR A 55 3.15 -1.45 1.40
C TYR A 55 3.70 -0.06 1.74
N ALA A 56 2.82 0.91 1.94
CA ALA A 56 3.23 2.27 2.29
C ALA A 56 3.97 2.30 3.63
N ALA A 57 3.51 1.51 4.61
CA ALA A 57 4.15 1.42 5.90
C ALA A 57 5.55 0.82 5.79
N TRP A 58 5.71 -0.21 4.95
CA TRP A 58 7.02 -0.78 4.69
C TRP A 58 7.95 0.25 4.06
N GLU A 59 7.50 0.99 3.06
CA GLU A 59 8.29 2.04 2.43
C GLU A 59 8.72 3.11 3.45
N HIS A 60 7.82 3.46 4.34
CA HIS A 60 8.11 4.45 5.38
C HIS A 60 9.22 3.94 6.31
N ARG A 61 9.14 2.69 6.75
CA ARG A 61 10.16 2.10 7.63
C ARG A 61 11.49 1.91 6.92
N LYS A 62 11.43 1.56 5.65
CA LYS A 62 12.63 1.30 4.84
C LYS A 62 13.55 2.51 4.75
N LEU A 63 13.01 3.73 4.84
CA LEU A 63 13.82 4.95 4.82
C LEU A 63 14.81 4.98 5.99
N ASP A 64 14.42 4.42 7.13
CA ASP A 64 15.28 4.39 8.32
C ASP A 64 16.08 3.11 8.44
N THR A 65 15.48 1.97 8.13
CA THR A 65 16.07 0.65 8.43
C THR A 65 16.67 -0.04 7.23
N GLY A 66 16.26 0.36 6.01
CA GLY A 66 16.70 -0.31 4.80
C GLY A 66 16.15 -1.73 4.66
N GLU A 67 15.11 -2.09 5.41
CA GLU A 67 14.61 -3.46 5.41
C GLU A 67 14.01 -3.88 4.07
N ASP A 68 14.18 -5.15 3.72
CA ASP A 68 13.59 -5.70 2.50
C ASP A 68 12.08 -5.81 2.63
N MET A 69 11.41 -5.86 1.46
CA MET A 69 9.96 -6.04 1.43
C MET A 69 9.57 -7.36 2.10
N PRO A 70 8.62 -7.32 3.06
CA PRO A 70 8.12 -8.55 3.69
C PRO A 70 7.58 -9.52 2.63
N LYS A 71 7.83 -10.80 2.84
CA LYS A 71 7.43 -11.83 1.87
C LYS A 71 5.92 -11.90 1.66
N ASN A 72 5.14 -11.62 2.70
CA ASN A 72 3.69 -11.64 2.56
C ASN A 72 3.19 -10.54 1.63
N ILE A 73 3.80 -9.37 1.66
CA ILE A 73 3.46 -8.27 0.75
C ILE A 73 3.85 -8.65 -0.67
N GLU A 74 5.06 -9.18 -0.83
CA GLU A 74 5.58 -9.62 -2.12
C GLU A 74 4.65 -10.65 -2.77
N ARG A 75 4.20 -11.65 -2.00
CA ARG A 75 3.27 -12.68 -2.49
C ARG A 75 1.92 -12.10 -2.88
N ARG A 76 1.41 -11.15 -2.09
CA ARG A 76 0.12 -10.52 -2.38
C ARG A 76 0.18 -9.74 -3.69
N ILE A 77 1.27 -9.01 -3.92
CA ILE A 77 1.50 -8.27 -5.16
C ILE A 77 1.56 -9.24 -6.33
N LEU A 78 2.35 -10.28 -6.20
CA LEU A 78 2.53 -11.28 -7.26
C LEU A 78 1.21 -11.97 -7.62
N ARG A 79 0.42 -12.30 -6.61
CA ARG A 79 -0.89 -12.93 -6.79
C ARG A 79 -1.83 -12.02 -7.58
N ARG A 80 -1.80 -10.72 -7.31
CA ARG A 80 -2.64 -9.76 -8.02
C ARG A 80 -2.20 -9.57 -9.45
N LYS A 81 -0.90 -9.57 -9.72
CA LYS A 81 -0.38 -9.51 -11.08
C LYS A 81 -0.81 -10.73 -11.89
N THR A 82 -0.72 -11.90 -11.29
CA THR A 82 -1.15 -13.15 -11.94
C THR A 82 -2.64 -13.11 -12.23
N ARG A 83 -3.45 -12.67 -11.27
CA ARG A 83 -4.90 -12.57 -11.44
C ARG A 83 -5.25 -11.61 -12.58
N ALA A 84 -4.57 -10.48 -12.67
CA ALA A 84 -4.82 -9.49 -13.71
C ALA A 84 -4.53 -10.07 -15.10
N ARG A 85 -3.44 -10.83 -15.24
CA ARG A 85 -3.11 -11.49 -16.51
C ARG A 85 -4.16 -12.53 -16.87
N CYS A 86 -4.57 -13.34 -15.91
CA CYS A 86 -5.58 -14.37 -16.15
C CYS A 86 -6.94 -13.77 -16.47
N GLY A 87 -7.27 -12.66 -15.80
CA GLY A 87 -8.54 -11.99 -16.03
C GLY A 87 -8.67 -11.37 -17.41
N ASN A 88 -7.56 -11.14 -18.09
CA ASN A 88 -7.54 -10.54 -19.43
C ASN A 88 -7.43 -11.59 -20.55
N ALA A 89 -7.34 -12.83 -20.17
CA ALA A 89 -7.18 -13.92 -21.14
C ALA A 89 -8.52 -14.44 -21.71
#